data_3e8b7ce591d129018cf1f60e21038afe
#
_entry.id   3e8b7ce591d129018cf1f60e21038afe
#
_cell.length_a   1.000
_cell.length_b   1.000
_cell.length_c   1.000
_cell.angle_alpha   90.00
_cell.angle_beta   90.00
_cell.angle_gamma   90.00
#
_symmetry.space_group_name_H-M   'P 1'
#
loop_
_entity.id
_entity.type
_entity.pdbx_description
1 polymer ?
#
loop_
_entity_poly.entity_id
_entity_poly.type
_entity_poly.pdbx_seq_one_letter_code
_entity_poly.pdbx_strand_id
1 'polypeptide(L)'
;MYSILVNALGMISFTLVTTAALHANAQPSSQGGSRPPLIIAPTVEGMLLCDEAVAQKNVRSMEDAYSYCRQRKLDGSGRVARLLDRLEPGGPKGTVQVGYTATLQLLALYRATPKGWEIDPARVDEFLGVIRKVQRPVVIYFSADHFDSIGPITEELRKDPRNLMQLRDGKPLELGYFGYRIMPYTLSTDPALAVNKYRQDALNYVAKRIKTLPQAVQSRIVAYTLAGELHHLFPDFENGMGAYQDIQVTDYSPASVAAFRKWLSAKYQTIEQFNTRTGLVYASFDEVPAPSKNIRKEKLAAFGEHYDAFADGTLPIAGWLWDPNKTIQQLDLFVNGKLIGEVPRGLNRLDVYRAEASITSPNTGFRFDLDYSAMPAGKHRAQVVATSNGSRHQLAEVDFVVVPRDQGRVASARAAEVPSLKNAKALPGVRSWLDMPKQLQDVYYNPLARDWNLYRESQVHAFLGEFHQWALKAGLPAQKLYSHQIVPNVNSSWNPQLFAAGQTLQGSAPWKQGLNMYGGATNSPWLRDFMARNKITEYGVPEFNPQQWKLQGTHLAAMRSHYDAGAHFISPYYFSIVHDRFKGAAEHGVNRMELRPDNPKDGSDSFYKAIIEYAKN
;
A
#
# COMPACT_ATOMS: atom_id res chain seq x y z
N MET A 1 50.78 -29.78 40.94
CA MET A 1 51.53 -28.64 41.48
C MET A 1 50.65 -27.41 41.39
N TYR A 2 50.25 -26.98 42.54
CA TYR A 2 50.00 -25.61 43.08
C TYR A 2 49.27 -24.63 42.15
N SER A 3 48.02 -24.27 42.46
CA SER A 3 47.57 -23.26 43.47
C SER A 3 47.83 -21.81 42.97
N ILE A 4 46.80 -20.96 42.88
CA ILE A 4 46.32 -20.09 43.95
C ILE A 4 45.04 -19.37 43.46
N LEU A 5 44.01 -19.33 44.35
CA LEU A 5 42.83 -18.46 44.36
C LEU A 5 43.22 -16.99 44.55
N VAL A 6 42.47 -16.05 43.97
CA VAL A 6 42.12 -14.80 44.67
C VAL A 6 40.67 -14.40 44.31
N ASN A 7 39.86 -14.27 45.33
CA ASN A 7 38.54 -13.64 45.33
C ASN A 7 38.65 -12.12 45.19
N ALA A 8 37.77 -11.51 44.39
CA ALA A 8 37.41 -10.11 44.60
C ALA A 8 35.90 -9.93 44.41
N LEU A 9 35.21 -9.73 45.54
CA LEU A 9 33.86 -9.16 45.56
C LEU A 9 33.92 -7.72 45.03
N GLY A 10 33.16 -7.45 43.98
CA GLY A 10 32.89 -6.09 43.52
C GLY A 10 31.42 -5.79 43.71
N MET A 11 31.10 -4.85 44.60
CA MET A 11 29.76 -4.28 44.82
C MET A 11 29.23 -3.67 43.54
N ILE A 12 28.07 -4.12 43.10
CA ILE A 12 27.30 -3.46 42.04
C ILE A 12 26.42 -2.41 42.71
N SER A 13 26.80 -1.13 42.58
CA SER A 13 25.95 0.01 42.92
C SER A 13 24.85 0.15 41.86
N PHE A 14 23.59 -0.05 42.25
CA PHE A 14 22.46 0.32 41.43
C PHE A 14 22.28 1.84 41.43
N THR A 15 22.68 2.49 40.33
CA THR A 15 22.31 3.88 40.07
C THR A 15 20.96 3.89 39.35
N LEU A 16 19.91 4.36 40.04
CA LEU A 16 18.63 4.69 39.43
C LEU A 16 18.86 5.83 38.44
N VAL A 17 18.81 5.54 37.16
CA VAL A 17 18.70 6.55 36.12
C VAL A 17 17.23 6.83 35.90
N THR A 18 16.74 7.92 36.47
CA THR A 18 15.44 8.52 36.11
C THR A 18 15.56 9.09 34.70
N THR A 19 15.05 8.40 33.70
CA THR A 19 14.89 8.95 32.37
C THR A 19 13.68 9.90 32.36
N ALA A 20 13.97 11.19 32.53
CA ALA A 20 13.04 12.23 32.14
C ALA A 20 12.91 12.20 30.60
N ALA A 21 11.72 11.91 30.09
CA ALA A 21 11.39 12.01 28.69
C ALA A 21 11.43 13.50 28.29
N LEU A 22 12.57 13.93 27.77
CA LEU A 22 12.68 15.18 27.04
C LEU A 22 12.01 14.99 25.67
N HIS A 23 10.87 15.64 25.51
CA HIS A 23 10.30 15.90 24.19
C HIS A 23 11.29 16.81 23.44
N ALA A 24 12.21 16.20 22.71
CA ALA A 24 13.06 16.92 21.79
C ALA A 24 12.21 17.36 20.60
N ASN A 25 11.82 18.63 20.60
CA ASN A 25 11.46 19.33 19.36
C ASN A 25 12.70 19.24 18.46
N ALA A 26 12.66 18.36 17.47
CA ALA A 26 13.67 18.34 16.42
C ALA A 26 13.51 19.64 15.61
N GLN A 27 14.33 20.63 15.93
CA GLN A 27 14.56 21.74 15.01
C GLN A 27 15.25 21.19 13.75
N PRO A 28 14.80 21.57 12.56
CA PRO A 28 15.48 21.20 11.34
C PRO A 28 16.87 21.84 11.35
N SER A 29 17.91 21.03 11.17
CA SER A 29 19.29 21.48 10.99
C SER A 29 19.35 22.37 9.76
N SER A 30 19.57 23.66 9.94
CA SER A 30 19.85 24.63 8.90
C SER A 30 21.23 24.40 8.31
N GLN A 31 21.38 23.45 7.40
CA GLN A 31 22.43 23.52 6.40
C GLN A 31 21.91 24.43 5.28
N GLY A 32 22.60 25.52 5.00
CA GLY A 32 22.20 26.60 4.11
C GLY A 32 22.26 26.28 2.60
N GLY A 33 21.57 25.22 2.17
CA GLY A 33 21.22 24.97 0.79
C GLY A 33 19.68 25.10 0.67
N SER A 34 19.17 25.92 -0.23
CA SER A 34 17.74 26.00 -0.47
C SER A 34 17.22 24.64 -0.89
N ARG A 35 16.26 24.11 -0.12
CA ARG A 35 15.61 22.84 -0.45
C ARG A 35 14.97 22.90 -1.85
N PRO A 36 15.05 21.84 -2.68
CA PRO A 36 14.38 21.80 -3.97
C PRO A 36 12.88 22.10 -3.83
N PRO A 37 12.26 22.74 -4.84
CA PRO A 37 10.82 22.97 -4.83
C PRO A 37 10.03 21.68 -4.66
N LEU A 38 8.90 21.73 -3.94
CA LEU A 38 7.91 20.67 -3.96
C LEU A 38 7.23 20.66 -5.32
N ILE A 39 7.16 19.51 -5.95
CA ILE A 39 6.42 19.35 -7.20
C ILE A 39 5.03 18.77 -6.89
N ILE A 40 3.98 19.56 -7.14
CA ILE A 40 2.61 19.05 -7.15
C ILE A 40 2.34 18.55 -8.57
N ALA A 41 2.37 17.24 -8.74
CA ALA A 41 2.30 16.56 -10.04
C ALA A 41 1.01 15.73 -10.17
N PRO A 42 -0.17 16.37 -10.36
CA PRO A 42 -1.42 15.63 -10.47
C PRO A 42 -1.36 14.54 -11.54
N THR A 43 -1.98 13.40 -11.26
CA THR A 43 -2.24 12.36 -12.26
C THR A 43 -3.29 12.89 -13.24
N VAL A 44 -2.99 12.84 -14.54
CA VAL A 44 -3.86 13.37 -15.59
C VAL A 44 -4.37 12.23 -16.48
N GLU A 45 -5.64 11.91 -16.34
CA GLU A 45 -6.32 10.98 -17.23
C GLU A 45 -6.60 11.62 -18.59
N GLY A 46 -6.45 10.84 -19.66
CA GLY A 46 -6.72 11.29 -21.03
C GLY A 46 -5.63 12.17 -21.63
N MET A 47 -4.40 12.17 -21.07
CA MET A 47 -3.30 13.05 -21.48
C MET A 47 -2.87 12.91 -22.96
N LEU A 48 -3.23 11.83 -23.63
CA LEU A 48 -2.93 11.60 -25.04
C LEU A 48 -4.07 12.08 -25.98
N LEU A 49 -5.19 12.54 -25.41
CA LEU A 49 -6.38 12.96 -26.18
C LEU A 49 -6.18 14.37 -26.76
N CYS A 50 -6.12 14.48 -28.08
CA CYS A 50 -6.02 15.76 -28.78
C CYS A 50 -7.38 16.47 -28.90
N ASP A 51 -7.37 17.80 -29.06
CA ASP A 51 -8.59 18.62 -29.20
C ASP A 51 -9.37 18.27 -30.47
N GLU A 52 -8.66 17.97 -31.55
CA GLU A 52 -9.25 17.66 -32.84
C GLU A 52 -10.12 16.38 -32.79
N ALA A 53 -9.71 15.35 -32.05
CA ALA A 53 -10.51 14.15 -31.86
C ALA A 53 -11.80 14.45 -31.08
N VAL A 54 -11.73 15.34 -30.09
CA VAL A 54 -12.90 15.78 -29.32
C VAL A 54 -13.90 16.55 -30.19
N ALA A 55 -13.41 17.29 -31.17
CA ALA A 55 -14.26 18.04 -32.11
C ALA A 55 -14.98 17.14 -33.15
N GLN A 56 -14.52 15.89 -33.36
CA GLN A 56 -15.08 14.98 -34.36
C GLN A 56 -16.35 14.27 -33.85
N LYS A 57 -17.50 14.44 -34.53
CA LYS A 57 -18.76 13.78 -34.16
C LYS A 57 -18.75 12.27 -34.39
N ASN A 58 -17.93 11.78 -35.32
CA ASN A 58 -17.83 10.36 -35.67
C ASN A 58 -16.87 9.57 -34.79
N VAL A 59 -16.07 10.22 -33.95
CA VAL A 59 -15.23 9.58 -32.93
C VAL A 59 -16.11 9.28 -31.71
N ARG A 60 -16.34 7.99 -31.42
CA ARG A 60 -17.33 7.55 -30.44
C ARG A 60 -16.75 6.97 -29.16
N SER A 61 -15.50 6.50 -29.21
CA SER A 61 -14.82 5.88 -28.07
C SER A 61 -13.47 6.54 -27.79
N MET A 62 -12.92 6.29 -26.60
CA MET A 62 -11.55 6.73 -26.27
C MET A 62 -10.52 6.09 -27.20
N GLU A 63 -10.66 4.81 -27.55
CA GLU A 63 -9.72 4.12 -28.44
C GLU A 63 -9.75 4.73 -29.84
N ASP A 64 -10.94 5.06 -30.37
CA ASP A 64 -11.09 5.77 -31.64
C ASP A 64 -10.43 7.16 -31.56
N ALA A 65 -10.58 7.86 -30.44
CA ALA A 65 -10.01 9.18 -30.24
C ALA A 65 -8.47 9.14 -30.21
N TYR A 66 -7.89 8.20 -29.47
CA TYR A 66 -6.43 8.00 -29.46
C TYR A 66 -5.90 7.57 -30.84
N SER A 67 -6.61 6.68 -31.53
CA SER A 67 -6.28 6.27 -32.88
C SER A 67 -6.31 7.45 -33.86
N TYR A 68 -7.35 8.29 -33.76
CA TYR A 68 -7.48 9.52 -34.57
C TYR A 68 -6.30 10.48 -34.36
N CYS A 69 -5.93 10.73 -33.09
CA CYS A 69 -4.81 11.62 -32.74
C CYS A 69 -3.49 11.05 -33.27
N ARG A 70 -3.23 9.77 -33.04
CA ARG A 70 -2.01 9.07 -33.45
C ARG A 70 -1.81 9.07 -34.98
N GLN A 71 -2.86 8.75 -35.74
CA GLN A 71 -2.79 8.73 -37.21
C GLN A 71 -2.46 10.09 -37.79
N ARG A 72 -2.82 11.18 -37.11
CA ARG A 72 -2.57 12.56 -37.50
C ARG A 72 -1.36 13.20 -36.85
N LYS A 73 -0.61 12.42 -36.04
CA LYS A 73 0.55 12.89 -35.26
C LYS A 73 0.20 14.08 -34.34
N LEU A 74 -1.03 14.08 -33.84
CA LEU A 74 -1.53 14.99 -32.81
C LEU A 74 -1.41 14.35 -31.44
N ASP A 75 -1.36 15.16 -30.38
CA ASP A 75 -1.30 14.70 -29.01
C ASP A 75 -2.09 15.60 -28.05
N GLY A 76 -2.21 15.20 -26.79
CA GLY A 76 -2.94 15.92 -25.77
C GLY A 76 -2.18 17.06 -25.07
N SER A 77 -0.98 17.42 -25.54
CA SER A 77 -0.12 18.39 -24.84
C SER A 77 -0.79 19.74 -24.58
N GLY A 78 -1.57 20.25 -25.55
CA GLY A 78 -2.31 21.49 -25.39
C GLY A 78 -3.38 21.42 -24.29
N ARG A 79 -4.06 20.28 -24.15
CA ARG A 79 -5.06 20.06 -23.11
C ARG A 79 -4.42 19.96 -21.73
N VAL A 80 -3.31 19.22 -21.62
CA VAL A 80 -2.53 19.12 -20.37
C VAL A 80 -2.01 20.51 -19.97
N ALA A 81 -1.40 21.25 -20.90
CA ALA A 81 -0.88 22.59 -20.61
C ALA A 81 -1.98 23.52 -20.06
N ARG A 82 -3.15 23.55 -20.71
CA ARG A 82 -4.29 24.39 -20.24
C ARG A 82 -4.79 23.98 -18.85
N LEU A 83 -4.76 22.68 -18.50
CA LEU A 83 -5.09 22.25 -17.15
C LEU A 83 -4.08 22.81 -16.14
N LEU A 84 -2.79 22.64 -16.41
CA LEU A 84 -1.73 23.05 -15.47
C LEU A 84 -1.64 24.58 -15.34
N ASP A 85 -1.91 25.33 -16.42
CA ASP A 85 -1.96 26.79 -16.39
C ASP A 85 -3.14 27.32 -15.56
N ARG A 86 -4.23 26.58 -15.43
CA ARG A 86 -5.31 26.93 -14.49
C ARG A 86 -4.90 26.69 -13.03
N LEU A 87 -4.06 25.68 -12.77
CA LEU A 87 -3.59 25.38 -11.40
C LEU A 87 -2.46 26.31 -10.95
N GLU A 88 -1.58 26.71 -11.86
CA GLU A 88 -0.46 27.63 -11.61
C GLU A 88 -0.27 28.58 -12.80
N PRO A 89 -1.00 29.71 -12.85
CA PRO A 89 -0.86 30.67 -13.93
C PRO A 89 0.55 31.25 -14.05
N GLY A 90 1.07 31.30 -15.26
CA GLY A 90 2.40 31.87 -15.55
C GLY A 90 3.58 30.91 -15.39
N GLY A 91 3.32 29.63 -15.16
CA GLY A 91 4.32 28.57 -15.16
C GLY A 91 5.01 28.33 -13.81
N PRO A 92 5.89 27.32 -13.72
CA PRO A 92 6.50 26.88 -12.47
C PRO A 92 7.42 27.97 -11.91
N LYS A 93 7.11 28.43 -10.70
CA LYS A 93 7.85 29.46 -9.96
C LYS A 93 7.79 29.16 -8.46
N GLY A 94 8.76 29.68 -7.71
CA GLY A 94 8.72 29.58 -6.24
C GLY A 94 9.08 28.20 -5.68
N THR A 95 8.72 28.01 -4.42
CA THR A 95 9.04 26.80 -3.63
C THR A 95 8.05 25.67 -3.83
N VAL A 96 6.91 25.93 -4.45
CA VAL A 96 5.90 24.95 -4.85
C VAL A 96 5.62 25.15 -6.33
N GLN A 97 5.73 24.08 -7.11
CA GLN A 97 5.57 24.14 -8.57
C GLN A 97 4.59 23.07 -9.02
N VAL A 98 3.72 23.40 -9.98
CA VAL A 98 2.78 22.44 -10.56
C VAL A 98 3.39 21.78 -11.79
N GLY A 99 3.54 20.48 -11.69
CA GLY A 99 3.87 19.58 -12.79
C GLY A 99 2.71 18.65 -13.11
N TYR A 100 3.02 17.44 -13.58
CA TYR A 100 2.02 16.39 -13.82
C TYR A 100 2.64 15.01 -13.73
N THR A 101 1.82 14.01 -13.44
CA THR A 101 2.19 12.59 -13.52
C THR A 101 1.68 12.03 -14.85
N ALA A 102 2.60 11.45 -15.60
CA ALA A 102 2.35 10.81 -16.88
C ALA A 102 2.44 9.29 -16.73
N THR A 103 1.29 8.60 -16.78
CA THR A 103 1.22 7.15 -16.66
C THR A 103 1.50 6.48 -18.00
N LEU A 104 2.37 5.47 -17.99
CA LEU A 104 2.69 4.63 -19.13
C LEU A 104 2.53 3.15 -18.77
N GLN A 105 1.46 2.54 -19.27
CA GLN A 105 1.25 1.11 -19.20
C GLN A 105 2.17 0.41 -20.20
N LEU A 106 3.13 -0.38 -19.71
CA LEU A 106 4.18 -0.95 -20.56
C LEU A 106 3.64 -1.95 -21.58
N LEU A 107 2.69 -2.80 -21.20
CA LEU A 107 2.10 -3.78 -22.10
C LEU A 107 1.11 -3.17 -23.11
N ALA A 108 0.61 -1.97 -22.84
CA ALA A 108 -0.22 -1.23 -23.80
C ALA A 108 0.57 -0.68 -25.00
N LEU A 109 1.90 -0.70 -24.96
CA LEU A 109 2.77 -0.23 -26.03
C LEU A 109 2.86 -1.20 -27.21
N TYR A 110 2.33 -2.41 -27.08
CA TYR A 110 2.46 -3.45 -28.10
C TYR A 110 1.36 -3.40 -29.15
N ARG A 111 1.70 -3.84 -30.36
CA ARG A 111 0.77 -4.10 -31.48
C ARG A 111 1.02 -5.49 -32.05
N ALA A 112 -0.03 -6.13 -32.53
CA ALA A 112 0.08 -7.39 -33.25
C ALA A 112 0.65 -7.16 -34.66
N THR A 113 1.53 -8.07 -35.08
CA THR A 113 2.09 -8.13 -36.44
C THR A 113 2.04 -9.58 -36.93
N PRO A 114 2.23 -9.83 -38.25
CA PRO A 114 2.33 -11.21 -38.76
C PRO A 114 3.48 -12.05 -38.15
N LYS A 115 4.47 -11.36 -37.54
CA LYS A 115 5.62 -12.01 -36.88
C LYS A 115 5.48 -12.11 -35.37
N GLY A 116 4.34 -11.76 -34.80
CA GLY A 116 4.09 -11.72 -33.36
C GLY A 116 3.88 -10.29 -32.84
N TRP A 117 4.22 -10.05 -31.59
CA TRP A 117 4.01 -8.77 -30.92
C TRP A 117 5.26 -7.89 -30.99
N GLU A 118 5.08 -6.64 -31.39
CA GLU A 118 6.14 -5.63 -31.50
C GLU A 118 5.73 -4.36 -30.75
N ILE A 119 6.71 -3.64 -30.19
CA ILE A 119 6.47 -2.30 -29.64
C ILE A 119 6.03 -1.38 -30.76
N ASP A 120 4.94 -0.67 -30.57
CA ASP A 120 4.46 0.36 -31.51
C ASP A 120 5.21 1.69 -31.25
N PRO A 121 6.15 2.08 -32.15
CA PRO A 121 6.89 3.33 -31.98
C PRO A 121 5.99 4.56 -31.90
N ALA A 122 4.85 4.54 -32.59
CA ALA A 122 3.93 5.68 -32.62
C ALA A 122 3.28 5.93 -31.24
N ARG A 123 2.97 4.87 -30.48
CA ARG A 123 2.47 5.01 -29.10
C ARG A 123 3.52 5.63 -28.17
N VAL A 124 4.78 5.25 -28.32
CA VAL A 124 5.89 5.82 -27.54
C VAL A 124 6.15 7.28 -27.94
N ASP A 125 6.12 7.58 -29.24
CA ASP A 125 6.32 8.94 -29.76
C ASP A 125 5.21 9.90 -29.34
N GLU A 126 3.96 9.44 -29.31
CA GLU A 126 2.80 10.18 -28.80
C GLU A 126 3.00 10.54 -27.32
N PHE A 127 3.35 9.57 -26.47
CA PHE A 127 3.63 9.78 -25.05
C PHE A 127 4.78 10.78 -24.83
N LEU A 128 5.92 10.56 -25.47
CA LEU A 128 7.08 11.45 -25.36
C LEU A 128 6.83 12.81 -26.00
N GLY A 129 5.92 12.89 -26.97
CA GLY A 129 5.45 14.13 -27.58
C GLY A 129 4.82 15.07 -26.57
N VAL A 130 3.95 14.55 -25.70
CA VAL A 130 3.36 15.32 -24.59
C VAL A 130 4.45 15.81 -23.64
N ILE A 131 5.37 14.92 -23.20
CA ILE A 131 6.46 15.28 -22.29
C ILE A 131 7.37 16.36 -22.88
N ARG A 132 7.65 16.29 -24.18
CA ARG A 132 8.48 17.28 -24.87
C ARG A 132 7.82 18.64 -24.96
N LYS A 133 6.51 18.70 -25.23
CA LYS A 133 5.78 19.95 -25.49
C LYS A 133 5.29 20.64 -24.22
N VAL A 134 4.88 19.90 -23.20
CA VAL A 134 4.43 20.47 -21.92
C VAL A 134 5.63 20.97 -21.12
N GLN A 135 5.75 22.29 -20.96
CA GLN A 135 6.90 22.95 -20.30
C GLN A 135 6.73 22.97 -18.76
N ARG A 136 6.52 21.80 -18.15
CA ARG A 136 6.28 21.62 -16.71
C ARG A 136 7.11 20.45 -16.16
N PRO A 137 7.42 20.42 -14.86
CA PRO A 137 7.96 19.23 -14.21
C PRO A 137 7.06 18.01 -14.45
N VAL A 138 7.66 16.84 -14.65
CA VAL A 138 6.90 15.61 -14.90
C VAL A 138 7.44 14.45 -14.05
N VAL A 139 6.52 13.68 -13.48
CA VAL A 139 6.74 12.35 -12.92
C VAL A 139 6.29 11.34 -13.97
N ILE A 140 7.15 10.41 -14.34
CA ILE A 140 6.79 9.32 -15.26
C ILE A 140 6.49 8.08 -14.43
N TYR A 141 5.27 7.58 -14.55
CA TYR A 141 4.85 6.35 -13.92
C TYR A 141 4.92 5.18 -14.91
N PHE A 142 5.83 4.24 -14.68
CA PHE A 142 5.92 2.99 -15.44
C PHE A 142 5.04 1.93 -14.77
N SER A 143 3.83 1.75 -15.31
CA SER A 143 2.88 0.79 -14.76
C SER A 143 3.22 -0.64 -15.20
N ALA A 144 3.30 -1.53 -14.22
CA ALA A 144 3.42 -2.98 -14.36
C ALA A 144 2.57 -3.71 -13.30
N ASP A 145 1.61 -3.01 -12.72
CA ASP A 145 0.66 -3.49 -11.72
C ASP A 145 -0.58 -4.15 -12.37
N HIS A 146 -1.67 -4.22 -11.62
CA HIS A 146 -2.93 -4.80 -12.09
C HIS A 146 -3.54 -4.07 -13.30
N PHE A 147 -3.32 -2.77 -13.47
CA PHE A 147 -3.78 -2.03 -14.66
C PHE A 147 -3.03 -2.40 -15.92
N ASP A 148 -1.80 -2.91 -15.83
CA ASP A 148 -1.04 -3.40 -16.97
C ASP A 148 -1.65 -4.70 -17.57
N SER A 149 -2.64 -5.30 -16.88
CA SER A 149 -3.44 -6.42 -17.40
C SER A 149 -4.54 -5.99 -18.39
N ILE A 150 -4.57 -4.71 -18.78
CA ILE A 150 -5.51 -4.14 -19.76
C ILE A 150 -4.67 -3.65 -20.95
N GLY A 151 -4.81 -4.29 -22.10
CA GLY A 151 -4.05 -3.88 -23.29
C GLY A 151 -4.10 -4.90 -24.41
N PRO A 152 -3.55 -4.55 -25.60
CA PRO A 152 -3.69 -5.39 -26.79
C PRO A 152 -3.02 -6.77 -26.67
N ILE A 153 -1.92 -6.89 -25.92
CA ILE A 153 -1.18 -8.16 -25.74
C ILE A 153 -1.78 -9.05 -24.63
N THR A 154 -2.72 -8.54 -23.85
CA THR A 154 -3.25 -9.21 -22.66
C THR A 154 -3.85 -10.58 -22.99
N GLU A 155 -4.63 -10.68 -24.07
CA GLU A 155 -5.26 -11.95 -24.48
C GLU A 155 -4.22 -13.01 -24.88
N GLU A 156 -3.08 -12.59 -25.42
CA GLU A 156 -1.98 -13.51 -25.72
C GLU A 156 -1.31 -14.01 -24.43
N LEU A 157 -1.03 -13.12 -23.50
CA LEU A 157 -0.40 -13.46 -22.23
C LEU A 157 -1.29 -14.38 -21.36
N ARG A 158 -2.61 -14.22 -21.44
CA ARG A 158 -3.59 -15.07 -20.72
C ARG A 158 -3.62 -16.51 -21.20
N LYS A 159 -3.17 -16.80 -22.42
CA LYS A 159 -3.10 -18.19 -22.94
C LYS A 159 -2.11 -19.07 -22.18
N ASP A 160 -1.09 -18.47 -21.56
CA ASP A 160 -0.15 -19.17 -20.69
C ASP A 160 -0.45 -18.84 -19.21
N PRO A 161 -1.07 -19.78 -18.47
CA PRO A 161 -1.45 -19.54 -17.08
C PRO A 161 -0.25 -19.30 -16.15
N ARG A 162 0.98 -19.58 -16.58
CA ARG A 162 2.18 -19.26 -15.80
C ARG A 162 2.40 -17.74 -15.66
N ASN A 163 1.83 -16.93 -16.55
CA ASN A 163 1.85 -15.48 -16.44
C ASN A 163 0.90 -14.93 -15.39
N LEU A 164 -0.04 -15.74 -14.86
CA LEU A 164 -1.19 -15.27 -14.07
C LEU A 164 -1.07 -15.68 -12.61
N MET A 165 -1.58 -14.85 -11.71
CA MET A 165 -1.82 -15.25 -10.32
C MET A 165 -2.91 -16.30 -10.27
N GLN A 166 -2.72 -17.34 -9.44
CA GLN A 166 -3.64 -18.46 -9.34
C GLN A 166 -4.19 -18.62 -7.92
N LEU A 167 -5.45 -19.03 -7.86
CA LEU A 167 -6.10 -19.45 -6.64
C LEU A 167 -5.67 -20.89 -6.27
N ARG A 168 -6.03 -21.32 -5.05
CA ARG A 168 -5.68 -22.66 -4.53
C ARG A 168 -6.22 -23.84 -5.34
N ASP A 169 -7.26 -23.61 -6.15
CA ASP A 169 -7.84 -24.62 -7.06
C ASP A 169 -7.15 -24.67 -8.44
N GLY A 170 -6.07 -23.90 -8.61
CA GLY A 170 -5.29 -23.81 -9.84
C GLY A 170 -5.88 -22.91 -10.92
N LYS A 171 -7.03 -22.28 -10.66
CA LYS A 171 -7.60 -21.34 -11.62
C LYS A 171 -6.93 -19.98 -11.52
N PRO A 172 -6.71 -19.30 -12.65
CA PRO A 172 -6.31 -17.91 -12.63
C PRO A 172 -7.30 -17.05 -11.85
N LEU A 173 -6.79 -16.11 -11.08
CA LEU A 173 -7.62 -15.10 -10.45
C LEU A 173 -8.22 -14.19 -11.51
N GLU A 174 -9.53 -14.04 -11.47
CA GLU A 174 -10.28 -13.09 -12.29
C GLU A 174 -11.12 -12.21 -11.37
N LEU A 175 -11.08 -10.91 -11.58
CA LEU A 175 -11.89 -9.97 -10.82
C LEU A 175 -12.38 -8.81 -11.68
N GLY A 176 -13.54 -8.25 -11.29
CA GLY A 176 -13.93 -6.92 -11.70
C GLY A 176 -13.16 -5.92 -10.86
N TYR A 177 -12.43 -5.03 -11.49
CA TYR A 177 -11.66 -4.01 -10.81
C TYR A 177 -12.08 -2.65 -11.36
N PHE A 178 -12.82 -1.92 -10.57
CA PHE A 178 -13.29 -0.58 -10.94
C PHE A 178 -13.92 -0.53 -12.36
N GLY A 179 -14.82 -1.48 -12.62
CA GLY A 179 -15.48 -1.58 -13.92
C GLY A 179 -14.68 -2.29 -15.01
N TYR A 180 -13.45 -2.68 -14.74
CA TYR A 180 -12.60 -3.45 -15.68
C TYR A 180 -12.52 -4.91 -15.26
N ARG A 181 -12.56 -5.81 -16.24
CA ARG A 181 -12.24 -7.22 -16.03
C ARG A 181 -10.73 -7.38 -16.12
N ILE A 182 -10.12 -7.79 -15.03
CA ILE A 182 -8.67 -8.02 -14.96
C ILE A 182 -8.34 -9.45 -14.54
N MET A 183 -7.23 -9.96 -15.07
CA MET A 183 -6.57 -11.20 -14.65
C MET A 183 -5.14 -10.83 -14.26
N PRO A 184 -4.84 -10.69 -12.96
CA PRO A 184 -3.54 -10.20 -12.52
C PRO A 184 -2.40 -11.13 -12.92
N TYR A 185 -1.28 -10.54 -13.31
CA TYR A 185 -0.06 -11.28 -13.60
C TYR A 185 0.66 -11.69 -12.32
N THR A 186 1.32 -12.86 -12.37
CA THR A 186 2.18 -13.33 -11.28
C THR A 186 3.30 -12.34 -10.94
N LEU A 187 3.74 -12.34 -9.69
CA LEU A 187 4.91 -11.58 -9.20
C LEU A 187 6.20 -12.43 -9.26
N SER A 188 6.21 -13.49 -10.04
CA SER A 188 7.44 -14.26 -10.31
C SER A 188 8.45 -13.41 -11.07
N THR A 189 9.71 -13.47 -10.64
CA THR A 189 10.83 -12.79 -11.31
C THR A 189 11.47 -13.64 -12.42
N ASP A 190 10.88 -14.78 -12.77
CA ASP A 190 11.41 -15.67 -13.81
C ASP A 190 11.48 -14.92 -15.16
N PRO A 191 12.70 -14.73 -15.74
CA PRO A 191 12.88 -14.04 -17.01
C PRO A 191 12.32 -14.82 -18.21
N ALA A 192 12.02 -16.11 -18.06
CA ALA A 192 11.42 -16.92 -19.11
C ALA A 192 9.92 -16.64 -19.29
N LEU A 193 9.27 -15.97 -18.34
CA LEU A 193 7.87 -15.59 -18.46
C LEU A 193 7.69 -14.48 -19.50
N ALA A 194 6.77 -14.71 -20.43
CA ALA A 194 6.51 -13.76 -21.51
C ALA A 194 6.13 -12.36 -20.98
N VAL A 195 5.34 -12.28 -19.91
CA VAL A 195 4.95 -11.02 -19.28
C VAL A 195 6.17 -10.21 -18.82
N ASN A 196 7.15 -10.84 -18.19
CA ASN A 196 8.37 -10.17 -17.71
C ASN A 196 9.23 -9.70 -18.88
N LYS A 197 9.39 -10.55 -19.89
CA LYS A 197 10.13 -10.20 -21.11
C LYS A 197 9.55 -8.98 -21.79
N TYR A 198 8.24 -8.97 -22.02
CA TYR A 198 7.59 -7.83 -22.69
C TYR A 198 7.67 -6.55 -21.84
N ARG A 199 7.50 -6.62 -20.53
CA ARG A 199 7.67 -5.45 -19.64
C ARG A 199 9.10 -4.91 -19.68
N GLN A 200 10.10 -5.77 -19.60
CA GLN A 200 11.50 -5.38 -19.66
C GLN A 200 11.88 -4.77 -21.02
N ASP A 201 11.44 -5.39 -22.11
CA ASP A 201 11.68 -4.88 -23.47
C ASP A 201 11.04 -3.50 -23.68
N ALA A 202 9.79 -3.30 -23.22
CA ALA A 202 9.10 -2.03 -23.29
C ALA A 202 9.81 -0.95 -22.46
N LEU A 203 10.19 -1.25 -21.22
CA LEU A 203 10.94 -0.33 -20.36
C LEU A 203 12.28 0.08 -20.98
N ASN A 204 13.03 -0.90 -21.50
CA ASN A 204 14.30 -0.65 -22.18
C ASN A 204 14.12 0.25 -23.41
N TYR A 205 13.09 -0.01 -24.22
CA TYR A 205 12.80 0.79 -25.40
C TYR A 205 12.47 2.24 -25.04
N VAL A 206 11.55 2.44 -24.09
CA VAL A 206 11.14 3.77 -23.65
C VAL A 206 12.30 4.53 -23.00
N ALA A 207 13.09 3.87 -22.16
CA ALA A 207 14.26 4.50 -21.52
C ALA A 207 15.29 4.96 -22.55
N LYS A 208 15.55 4.17 -23.60
CA LYS A 208 16.42 4.59 -24.72
C LYS A 208 15.88 5.84 -25.42
N ARG A 209 14.56 5.88 -25.66
CA ARG A 209 13.92 7.04 -26.30
C ARG A 209 13.94 8.29 -25.41
N ILE A 210 13.74 8.15 -24.09
CA ILE A 210 13.87 9.27 -23.13
C ILE A 210 15.28 9.88 -23.20
N LYS A 211 16.34 9.07 -23.28
CA LYS A 211 17.72 9.54 -23.38
C LYS A 211 18.01 10.33 -24.64
N THR A 212 17.24 10.17 -25.71
CA THR A 212 17.38 10.95 -26.95
C THR A 212 16.63 12.29 -26.91
N LEU A 213 15.86 12.55 -25.85
CA LEU A 213 15.19 13.84 -25.68
C LEU A 213 16.21 14.95 -25.40
N PRO A 214 15.93 16.21 -25.81
CA PRO A 214 16.78 17.35 -25.44
C PRO A 214 17.02 17.43 -23.93
N GLN A 215 18.21 17.86 -23.51
CA GLN A 215 18.59 17.96 -22.10
C GLN A 215 17.60 18.79 -21.27
N ALA A 216 17.06 19.87 -21.84
CA ALA A 216 16.04 20.70 -21.22
C ALA A 216 14.72 19.94 -20.94
N VAL A 217 14.41 18.91 -21.72
CA VAL A 217 13.26 18.03 -21.47
C VAL A 217 13.59 17.00 -20.39
N GLN A 218 14.76 16.36 -20.47
CA GLN A 218 15.20 15.38 -19.48
C GLN A 218 15.33 15.99 -18.08
N SER A 219 15.74 17.27 -17.97
CA SER A 219 15.84 17.97 -16.68
C SER A 219 14.47 18.18 -16.01
N ARG A 220 13.39 18.30 -16.79
CA ARG A 220 12.02 18.41 -16.26
C ARG A 220 11.46 17.09 -15.71
N ILE A 221 12.05 15.94 -16.05
CA ILE A 221 11.64 14.65 -15.45
C ILE A 221 12.20 14.59 -14.05
N VAL A 222 11.33 14.76 -13.05
CA VAL A 222 11.73 14.86 -11.64
C VAL A 222 11.80 13.50 -10.97
N ALA A 223 10.97 12.55 -11.39
CA ALA A 223 10.94 11.19 -10.85
C ALA A 223 10.42 10.19 -11.88
N TYR A 224 10.81 8.94 -11.69
CA TYR A 224 10.19 7.76 -12.28
C TYR A 224 9.60 6.93 -11.16
N THR A 225 8.31 6.64 -11.20
CA THR A 225 7.70 5.72 -10.26
C THR A 225 7.57 4.35 -10.90
N LEU A 226 7.93 3.31 -10.15
CA LEU A 226 8.18 1.98 -10.66
C LEU A 226 7.03 1.02 -10.35
N ALA A 227 6.61 0.29 -11.36
CA ALA A 227 5.74 -0.87 -11.30
C ALA A 227 4.30 -0.63 -10.79
N GLY A 228 4.01 0.42 -10.04
CA GLY A 228 2.70 0.70 -9.48
C GLY A 228 2.46 0.07 -8.12
N GLU A 229 1.21 -0.01 -7.71
CA GLU A 229 0.80 -0.63 -6.44
C GLU A 229 1.01 -2.14 -6.49
N LEU A 230 2.27 -2.57 -6.37
CA LEU A 230 2.61 -3.98 -6.37
C LEU A 230 2.15 -4.65 -5.08
N HIS A 231 1.22 -5.57 -5.20
CA HIS A 231 0.77 -6.44 -4.12
C HIS A 231 0.13 -7.70 -4.69
N HIS A 232 -0.11 -8.68 -3.83
CA HIS A 232 -0.96 -9.80 -4.23
C HIS A 232 -2.41 -9.33 -4.35
N LEU A 233 -3.05 -9.62 -5.47
CA LEU A 233 -4.49 -9.43 -5.61
C LEU A 233 -5.25 -10.65 -5.08
N PHE A 234 -6.49 -10.44 -4.68
CA PHE A 234 -7.34 -11.45 -4.07
C PHE A 234 -8.80 -11.27 -4.53
N PRO A 235 -9.63 -12.32 -4.46
CA PRO A 235 -11.04 -12.22 -4.83
C PRO A 235 -11.75 -11.07 -4.11
N ASP A 236 -12.67 -10.41 -4.82
CA ASP A 236 -13.44 -9.27 -4.30
C ASP A 236 -12.55 -8.14 -3.73
N PHE A 237 -11.50 -7.80 -4.45
CA PHE A 237 -10.52 -6.81 -4.00
C PHE A 237 -11.17 -5.50 -3.53
N GLU A 238 -12.12 -4.96 -4.29
CA GLU A 238 -12.72 -3.65 -4.00
C GLU A 238 -13.46 -3.61 -2.64
N ASN A 239 -14.12 -4.71 -2.26
CA ASN A 239 -14.91 -4.78 -1.04
C ASN A 239 -14.22 -5.59 0.06
N GLY A 240 -13.26 -6.42 -0.32
CA GLY A 240 -12.63 -7.41 0.54
C GLY A 240 -11.41 -6.94 1.33
N MET A 241 -10.95 -5.70 1.16
CA MET A 241 -9.71 -5.21 1.80
C MET A 241 -9.70 -5.34 3.34
N GLY A 242 -10.87 -5.28 3.96
CA GLY A 242 -11.09 -5.49 5.40
C GLY A 242 -11.58 -6.89 5.77
N ALA A 243 -11.51 -7.86 4.87
CA ALA A 243 -12.03 -9.20 5.12
C ALA A 243 -11.13 -9.97 6.12
N TYR A 244 -11.79 -10.58 7.11
CA TYR A 244 -11.17 -11.49 8.08
C TYR A 244 -11.87 -12.85 8.11
N GLN A 245 -13.03 -12.98 7.47
CA GLN A 245 -13.73 -14.26 7.32
C GLN A 245 -13.49 -14.80 5.91
N ASP A 246 -13.20 -16.09 5.83
CA ASP A 246 -13.06 -16.82 4.56
C ASP A 246 -12.09 -16.19 3.57
N ILE A 247 -10.99 -15.63 4.09
CA ILE A 247 -10.01 -14.98 3.25
C ILE A 247 -9.42 -15.99 2.25
N GLN A 248 -9.27 -15.50 1.03
CA GLN A 248 -8.54 -16.19 -0.02
C GLN A 248 -7.39 -15.30 -0.45
N VAL A 249 -6.22 -15.87 -0.56
CA VAL A 249 -5.02 -15.15 -1.00
C VAL A 249 -4.48 -15.76 -2.30
N THR A 250 -3.55 -15.11 -2.94
CA THR A 250 -2.73 -15.59 -4.05
C THR A 250 -1.25 -15.54 -3.64
N ASP A 251 -0.32 -16.09 -4.37
CA ASP A 251 -0.38 -16.86 -5.61
C ASP A 251 -0.11 -18.35 -5.32
N TYR A 252 -1.08 -19.22 -5.63
CA TYR A 252 -0.92 -20.67 -5.47
C TYR A 252 -0.52 -21.37 -6.77
N SER A 253 0.04 -20.65 -7.74
CA SER A 253 0.58 -21.27 -8.95
C SER A 253 1.65 -22.32 -8.58
N PRO A 254 1.81 -23.40 -9.37
CA PRO A 254 2.84 -24.41 -9.13
C PRO A 254 4.24 -23.82 -8.98
N ALA A 255 4.55 -22.77 -9.74
CA ALA A 255 5.82 -22.06 -9.66
C ALA A 255 5.99 -21.33 -8.32
N SER A 256 4.94 -20.65 -7.84
CA SER A 256 4.95 -19.96 -6.54
C SER A 256 5.09 -20.94 -5.38
N VAL A 257 4.37 -22.06 -5.41
CA VAL A 257 4.48 -23.12 -4.38
C VAL A 257 5.87 -23.74 -4.36
N ALA A 258 6.45 -24.03 -5.53
CA ALA A 258 7.83 -24.54 -5.61
C ALA A 258 8.86 -23.52 -5.07
N ALA A 259 8.67 -22.24 -5.39
CA ALA A 259 9.52 -21.16 -4.87
C ALA A 259 9.36 -20.99 -3.35
N PHE A 260 8.16 -21.17 -2.80
CA PHE A 260 7.93 -21.19 -1.35
C PHE A 260 8.71 -22.31 -0.66
N ARG A 261 8.68 -23.52 -1.18
CA ARG A 261 9.45 -24.65 -0.66
C ARG A 261 10.96 -24.37 -0.67
N LYS A 262 11.45 -23.77 -1.75
CA LYS A 262 12.84 -23.32 -1.84
C LYS A 262 13.16 -22.23 -0.81
N TRP A 263 12.25 -21.28 -0.59
CA TRP A 263 12.37 -20.25 0.42
C TRP A 263 12.42 -20.85 1.83
N LEU A 264 11.58 -21.85 2.14
CA LEU A 264 11.64 -22.60 3.40
C LEU A 264 12.98 -23.31 3.58
N SER A 265 13.46 -23.98 2.54
CA SER A 265 14.77 -24.66 2.56
C SER A 265 15.90 -23.65 2.82
N ALA A 266 15.87 -22.46 2.22
CA ALA A 266 16.85 -21.43 2.50
C ALA A 266 16.75 -20.87 3.93
N LYS A 267 15.54 -20.75 4.50
CA LYS A 267 15.30 -20.25 5.85
C LYS A 267 15.69 -21.26 6.94
N TYR A 268 15.37 -22.51 6.74
CA TYR A 268 15.51 -23.55 7.77
C TYR A 268 16.71 -24.46 7.57
N GLN A 269 17.34 -24.46 6.40
CA GLN A 269 18.49 -25.23 5.98
C GLN A 269 18.18 -26.72 5.81
N THR A 270 17.59 -27.39 6.80
CA THR A 270 17.21 -28.80 6.71
C THR A 270 15.75 -29.02 7.14
N ILE A 271 15.15 -30.14 6.69
CA ILE A 271 13.76 -30.47 7.04
C ILE A 271 13.62 -30.79 8.53
N GLU A 272 14.66 -31.35 9.17
CA GLU A 272 14.68 -31.64 10.59
C GLU A 272 14.64 -30.34 11.42
N GLN A 273 15.37 -29.29 11.00
CA GLN A 273 15.32 -27.97 11.62
C GLN A 273 13.96 -27.31 11.43
N PHE A 274 13.37 -27.44 10.23
CA PHE A 274 12.01 -26.99 9.98
C PHE A 274 11.02 -27.69 10.92
N ASN A 275 11.03 -29.02 10.95
CA ASN A 275 10.13 -29.80 11.81
C ASN A 275 10.28 -29.43 13.29
N THR A 276 11.52 -29.29 13.77
CA THR A 276 11.81 -28.92 15.16
C THR A 276 11.27 -27.53 15.51
N ARG A 277 11.52 -26.53 14.64
CA ARG A 277 11.14 -25.13 14.93
C ARG A 277 9.64 -24.88 14.75
N THR A 278 9.00 -25.58 13.84
CA THR A 278 7.57 -25.40 13.56
C THR A 278 6.68 -26.34 14.36
N GLY A 279 7.23 -27.45 14.84
CA GLY A 279 6.48 -28.54 15.46
C GLY A 279 5.56 -29.26 14.44
N LEU A 280 5.85 -29.14 13.15
CA LEU A 280 5.21 -29.89 12.07
C LEU A 280 6.10 -31.09 11.71
N VAL A 281 5.57 -32.07 10.98
CA VAL A 281 6.32 -33.28 10.61
C VAL A 281 6.14 -33.54 9.12
N TYR A 282 7.22 -33.35 8.36
CA TYR A 282 7.31 -33.67 6.93
C TYR A 282 8.63 -34.38 6.65
N ALA A 283 8.66 -35.28 5.66
CA ALA A 283 9.85 -36.02 5.31
C ALA A 283 10.82 -35.19 4.44
N SER A 284 10.30 -34.23 3.68
CA SER A 284 11.08 -33.34 2.83
C SER A 284 10.37 -32.00 2.65
N PHE A 285 11.09 -30.96 2.16
CA PHE A 285 10.46 -29.69 1.79
C PHE A 285 9.47 -29.84 0.64
N ASP A 286 9.62 -30.84 -0.23
CA ASP A 286 8.70 -31.07 -1.35
C ASP A 286 7.30 -31.51 -0.89
N GLU A 287 7.20 -32.07 0.31
CA GLU A 287 5.91 -32.46 0.91
C GLU A 287 5.23 -31.31 1.67
N VAL A 288 5.95 -30.23 1.95
CA VAL A 288 5.37 -29.10 2.70
C VAL A 288 4.32 -28.39 1.83
N PRO A 289 3.06 -28.27 2.30
CA PRO A 289 2.01 -27.59 1.54
C PRO A 289 2.15 -26.07 1.63
N ALA A 290 1.64 -25.35 0.63
CA ALA A 290 1.25 -23.98 0.83
C ALA A 290 -0.09 -23.97 1.60
N PRO A 291 -0.18 -23.35 2.80
CA PRO A 291 -1.39 -23.42 3.63
C PRO A 291 -2.54 -22.67 2.96
N SER A 292 -3.73 -23.30 2.88
CA SER A 292 -4.84 -22.77 2.09
C SER A 292 -6.23 -23.20 2.55
N LYS A 293 -6.33 -24.06 3.58
CA LYS A 293 -7.60 -24.64 4.06
C LYS A 293 -7.97 -24.08 5.44
N ASN A 294 -9.24 -23.76 5.64
CA ASN A 294 -9.71 -23.33 6.93
C ASN A 294 -10.18 -24.52 7.78
N ILE A 295 -9.50 -24.79 8.91
CA ILE A 295 -9.81 -25.89 9.83
C ILE A 295 -11.28 -25.87 10.32
N ARG A 296 -11.93 -24.69 10.30
CA ARG A 296 -13.32 -24.55 10.75
C ARG A 296 -14.33 -25.08 9.71
N LYS A 297 -13.91 -25.21 8.46
CA LYS A 297 -14.79 -25.53 7.32
C LYS A 297 -14.35 -26.75 6.54
N GLU A 298 -13.07 -27.08 6.59
CA GLU A 298 -12.48 -28.11 5.74
C GLU A 298 -11.70 -29.12 6.58
N LYS A 299 -11.70 -30.37 6.12
CA LYS A 299 -10.86 -31.42 6.72
C LYS A 299 -9.41 -31.22 6.28
N LEU A 300 -8.50 -31.14 7.23
CA LEU A 300 -7.07 -31.07 6.99
C LEU A 300 -6.48 -32.48 6.94
N ALA A 301 -5.54 -32.72 6.03
CA ALA A 301 -4.69 -33.92 6.07
C ALA A 301 -3.57 -33.77 7.11
N ALA A 302 -3.02 -32.56 7.21
CA ALA A 302 -2.06 -32.17 8.24
C ALA A 302 -2.35 -30.74 8.69
N PHE A 303 -2.00 -30.41 9.94
CA PHE A 303 -2.26 -29.07 10.50
C PHE A 303 -1.56 -27.96 9.69
N GLY A 304 -0.43 -28.22 9.07
CA GLY A 304 0.27 -27.27 8.22
C GLY A 304 -0.56 -26.74 7.03
N GLU A 305 -1.66 -27.41 6.64
CA GLU A 305 -2.57 -26.91 5.60
C GLU A 305 -3.45 -25.75 6.07
N HIS A 306 -3.51 -25.49 7.41
CA HIS A 306 -4.41 -24.48 7.95
C HIS A 306 -4.01 -23.06 7.55
N TYR A 307 -4.99 -22.32 7.00
CA TYR A 307 -4.88 -20.90 6.68
C TYR A 307 -6.20 -20.19 6.95
N ASP A 308 -6.15 -19.13 7.72
CA ASP A 308 -7.21 -18.13 7.89
C ASP A 308 -6.58 -16.78 8.27
N ALA A 309 -7.39 -15.77 8.53
CA ALA A 309 -6.94 -14.41 8.83
C ALA A 309 -6.10 -14.27 10.11
N PHE A 310 -6.07 -15.30 10.96
CA PHE A 310 -5.37 -15.29 12.25
C PHE A 310 -4.29 -16.37 12.34
N ALA A 311 -4.25 -17.28 11.38
CA ALA A 311 -3.39 -18.46 11.42
C ALA A 311 -1.88 -18.14 11.51
N ASP A 312 -1.46 -16.96 11.05
CA ASP A 312 -0.08 -16.49 11.18
C ASP A 312 0.33 -16.07 12.60
N GLY A 313 -0.59 -16.18 13.57
CA GLY A 313 -0.36 -15.82 14.96
C GLY A 313 -0.67 -14.37 15.30
N THR A 314 -1.29 -13.61 14.39
CA THR A 314 -1.66 -12.22 14.58
C THR A 314 -3.16 -12.09 14.81
N LEU A 315 -3.55 -11.44 15.91
CA LEU A 315 -4.94 -11.05 16.18
C LEU A 315 -5.04 -9.52 16.17
N PRO A 316 -5.67 -8.92 15.15
CA PRO A 316 -5.81 -7.48 15.08
C PRO A 316 -6.86 -6.99 16.08
N ILE A 317 -6.45 -6.14 17.00
CA ILE A 317 -7.34 -5.39 17.91
C ILE A 317 -7.48 -4.00 17.28
N ALA A 318 -8.48 -3.84 16.44
CA ALA A 318 -8.66 -2.67 15.61
C ALA A 318 -10.06 -2.08 15.73
N GLY A 319 -10.17 -0.77 15.49
CA GLY A 319 -11.43 -0.07 15.57
C GLY A 319 -11.28 1.42 15.28
N TRP A 320 -12.24 2.18 15.77
CA TRP A 320 -12.17 3.63 15.68
C TRP A 320 -12.49 4.30 17.02
N LEU A 321 -11.99 5.51 17.20
CA LEU A 321 -12.08 6.32 18.39
C LEU A 321 -12.25 7.78 17.99
N TRP A 322 -13.32 8.44 18.46
CA TRP A 322 -13.56 9.85 18.30
C TRP A 322 -13.52 10.56 19.65
N ASP A 323 -12.48 11.36 19.85
CA ASP A 323 -12.25 12.22 21.01
C ASP A 323 -12.15 13.68 20.56
N PRO A 324 -13.29 14.40 20.44
CA PRO A 324 -13.32 15.77 19.92
C PRO A 324 -12.55 16.75 20.81
N ASN A 325 -12.47 16.48 22.10
CA ASN A 325 -11.84 17.34 23.09
C ASN A 325 -10.36 17.01 23.34
N LYS A 326 -9.82 15.97 22.65
CA LYS A 326 -8.42 15.50 22.81
C LYS A 326 -8.08 15.19 24.28
N THR A 327 -8.99 14.56 24.98
CA THR A 327 -8.87 14.22 26.42
C THR A 327 -8.02 12.99 26.66
N ILE A 328 -7.86 12.11 25.67
CA ILE A 328 -7.08 10.88 25.77
C ILE A 328 -5.59 11.19 25.58
N GLN A 329 -4.83 10.97 26.63
CA GLN A 329 -3.38 11.11 26.65
C GLN A 329 -2.69 9.89 26.06
N GLN A 330 -3.13 8.69 26.47
CA GLN A 330 -2.54 7.40 26.05
C GLN A 330 -3.64 6.37 25.80
N LEU A 331 -3.39 5.46 24.86
CA LEU A 331 -4.26 4.33 24.55
C LEU A 331 -3.43 3.04 24.64
N ASP A 332 -3.83 2.12 25.50
CA ASP A 332 -3.07 0.91 25.81
C ASP A 332 -3.88 -0.35 25.56
N LEU A 333 -3.19 -1.42 25.15
CA LEU A 333 -3.72 -2.78 25.14
C LEU A 333 -3.34 -3.53 26.40
N PHE A 334 -4.33 -4.08 27.04
CA PHE A 334 -4.16 -5.04 28.15
C PHE A 334 -4.67 -6.41 27.71
N VAL A 335 -3.95 -7.46 28.07
CA VAL A 335 -4.41 -8.85 27.91
C VAL A 335 -4.36 -9.54 29.27
N ASN A 336 -5.50 -10.13 29.68
CA ASN A 336 -5.67 -10.76 30.98
C ASN A 336 -5.25 -9.83 32.16
N GLY A 337 -5.58 -8.53 32.03
CA GLY A 337 -5.24 -7.50 33.01
C GLY A 337 -3.79 -7.04 33.04
N LYS A 338 -2.93 -7.54 32.15
CA LYS A 338 -1.52 -7.14 32.02
C LYS A 338 -1.34 -6.20 30.83
N LEU A 339 -0.57 -5.13 30.99
CA LEU A 339 -0.20 -4.22 29.92
C LEU A 339 0.66 -4.94 28.86
N ILE A 340 0.26 -4.84 27.60
CA ILE A 340 0.99 -5.38 26.44
C ILE A 340 1.76 -4.27 25.71
N GLY A 341 1.14 -3.11 25.51
CA GLY A 341 1.77 -1.97 24.88
C GLY A 341 0.80 -0.87 24.51
N GLU A 342 1.35 0.22 24.00
CA GLU A 342 0.57 1.35 23.48
C GLU A 342 -0.10 1.00 22.15
N VAL A 343 -1.37 1.38 22.01
CA VAL A 343 -2.16 1.15 20.78
C VAL A 343 -1.97 2.32 19.83
N PRO A 344 -1.39 2.10 18.65
CA PRO A 344 -1.29 3.11 17.61
C PRO A 344 -2.66 3.65 17.20
N ARG A 345 -2.78 4.98 17.05
CA ARG A 345 -4.01 5.68 16.70
C ARG A 345 -3.74 6.75 15.64
N GLY A 346 -4.79 7.33 15.07
CA GLY A 346 -4.67 8.30 13.98
C GLY A 346 -4.64 7.65 12.61
N LEU A 347 -5.07 6.39 12.51
CA LEU A 347 -5.22 5.64 11.26
C LEU A 347 -6.50 6.06 10.52
N ASN A 348 -6.54 5.75 9.22
CA ASN A 348 -7.68 6.08 8.37
C ASN A 348 -8.93 5.28 8.74
N ARG A 349 -10.08 5.99 8.81
CA ARG A 349 -11.44 5.47 8.88
C ARG A 349 -12.36 6.38 8.09
N LEU A 350 -12.14 6.42 6.79
CA LEU A 350 -12.95 7.21 5.87
C LEU A 350 -14.42 6.77 5.84
N ASP A 351 -14.68 5.50 6.06
CA ASP A 351 -16.01 4.93 6.23
C ASP A 351 -16.77 5.60 7.39
N VAL A 352 -16.16 5.70 8.56
CA VAL A 352 -16.73 6.37 9.74
C VAL A 352 -16.91 7.87 9.48
N TYR A 353 -15.90 8.50 8.88
CA TYR A 353 -15.93 9.92 8.54
C TYR A 353 -17.05 10.29 7.56
N ARG A 354 -17.35 9.42 6.58
CA ARG A 354 -18.48 9.58 5.67
C ARG A 354 -19.81 9.37 6.35
N ALA A 355 -19.92 8.34 7.21
CA ALA A 355 -21.18 7.95 7.83
C ALA A 355 -21.62 8.91 8.94
N GLU A 356 -20.68 9.51 9.69
CA GLU A 356 -20.96 10.29 10.89
C GLU A 356 -20.65 11.78 10.69
N ALA A 357 -21.69 12.61 10.59
CA ALA A 357 -21.57 14.04 10.33
C ALA A 357 -20.76 14.79 11.41
N SER A 358 -20.88 14.38 12.67
CA SER A 358 -20.21 14.99 13.83
C SER A 358 -18.72 14.63 13.94
N ILE A 359 -18.24 13.64 13.20
CA ILE A 359 -16.83 13.29 13.14
C ILE A 359 -16.17 14.15 12.07
N THR A 360 -15.28 15.05 12.49
CA THR A 360 -14.66 16.07 11.63
C THR A 360 -13.25 15.71 11.16
N SER A 361 -12.75 14.50 11.50
CA SER A 361 -11.46 13.99 11.04
C SER A 361 -11.58 12.54 10.57
N PRO A 362 -10.99 12.17 9.44
CA PRO A 362 -10.91 10.76 9.01
C PRO A 362 -9.87 9.96 9.81
N ASN A 363 -9.07 10.59 10.67
CA ASN A 363 -7.97 9.99 11.43
C ASN A 363 -8.46 9.41 12.76
N THR A 364 -9.51 8.61 12.73
CA THR A 364 -10.14 8.06 13.94
C THR A 364 -9.76 6.60 14.22
N GLY A 365 -9.03 5.96 13.33
CA GLY A 365 -8.65 4.56 13.49
C GLY A 365 -7.61 4.33 14.59
N PHE A 366 -7.72 3.19 15.22
CA PHE A 366 -6.68 2.60 16.07
C PHE A 366 -6.48 1.14 15.70
N ARG A 367 -5.27 0.61 15.90
CA ARG A 367 -4.96 -0.80 15.65
C ARG A 367 -3.75 -1.26 16.43
N PHE A 368 -3.86 -2.43 17.04
CA PHE A 368 -2.77 -3.19 17.63
C PHE A 368 -2.80 -4.62 17.10
N ASP A 369 -1.76 -5.05 16.43
CA ASP A 369 -1.63 -6.42 15.94
C ASP A 369 -1.00 -7.27 17.07
N LEU A 370 -1.86 -7.96 17.83
CA LEU A 370 -1.46 -8.79 18.95
C LEU A 370 -0.85 -10.11 18.44
N ASP A 371 0.44 -10.32 18.71
CA ASP A 371 1.07 -11.63 18.51
C ASP A 371 0.64 -12.60 19.61
N TYR A 372 -0.22 -13.54 19.27
CA TYR A 372 -0.69 -14.58 20.19
C TYR A 372 0.05 -15.91 20.04
N SER A 373 1.03 -16.01 19.14
CA SER A 373 1.69 -17.26 18.77
C SER A 373 2.39 -17.97 19.95
N ALA A 374 2.85 -17.21 20.95
CA ALA A 374 3.47 -17.73 22.16
C ALA A 374 2.54 -17.75 23.38
N MET A 375 1.26 -17.38 23.21
CA MET A 375 0.31 -17.37 24.32
C MET A 375 -0.13 -18.80 24.66
N PRO A 376 -0.37 -19.09 25.96
CA PRO A 376 -0.84 -20.41 26.37
C PRO A 376 -2.23 -20.72 25.82
N ALA A 377 -2.51 -21.99 25.62
CA ALA A 377 -3.83 -22.44 25.23
C ALA A 377 -4.89 -22.04 26.25
N GLY A 378 -6.08 -21.68 25.77
CA GLY A 378 -7.21 -21.29 26.63
C GLY A 378 -7.80 -19.94 26.26
N LYS A 379 -8.72 -19.48 27.11
CA LYS A 379 -9.44 -18.22 26.97
C LYS A 379 -8.57 -17.05 27.42
N HIS A 380 -8.59 -15.99 26.64
CA HIS A 380 -7.93 -14.71 26.89
C HIS A 380 -8.90 -13.56 26.68
N ARG A 381 -8.60 -12.42 27.31
CA ARG A 381 -9.35 -11.17 27.19
C ARG A 381 -8.43 -10.04 26.86
N ALA A 382 -8.69 -9.38 25.73
CA ALA A 382 -8.02 -8.16 25.32
C ALA A 382 -8.91 -6.95 25.65
N GLN A 383 -8.32 -5.90 26.24
CA GLN A 383 -9.00 -4.66 26.61
C GLN A 383 -8.23 -3.47 26.08
N VAL A 384 -8.92 -2.58 25.35
CA VAL A 384 -8.39 -1.28 24.92
C VAL A 384 -8.76 -0.24 25.97
N VAL A 385 -7.76 0.38 26.56
CA VAL A 385 -7.90 1.24 27.73
C VAL A 385 -7.28 2.60 27.45
N ALA A 386 -8.08 3.65 27.59
CA ALA A 386 -7.61 5.04 27.49
C ALA A 386 -7.19 5.56 28.87
N THR A 387 -6.10 6.34 28.91
CA THR A 387 -5.73 7.15 30.07
C THR A 387 -6.14 8.60 29.81
N SER A 388 -6.95 9.17 30.72
CA SER A 388 -7.39 10.56 30.68
C SER A 388 -7.35 11.12 32.09
N ASN A 389 -6.66 12.27 32.27
CA ASN A 389 -6.49 12.93 33.58
C ASN A 389 -6.06 11.99 34.71
N GLY A 390 -5.09 11.10 34.40
CA GLY A 390 -4.57 10.11 35.34
C GLY A 390 -5.51 8.93 35.66
N SER A 391 -6.71 8.90 35.09
CA SER A 391 -7.69 7.82 35.27
C SER A 391 -7.71 6.91 34.03
N ARG A 392 -8.01 5.62 34.27
CA ARG A 392 -8.15 4.59 33.22
C ARG A 392 -9.61 4.41 32.83
N HIS A 393 -9.86 4.32 31.54
CA HIS A 393 -11.18 4.17 30.95
C HIS A 393 -11.16 3.04 29.91
N GLN A 394 -11.96 2.01 30.12
CA GLN A 394 -12.10 0.92 29.13
C GLN A 394 -12.95 1.40 27.97
N LEU A 395 -12.39 1.34 26.75
CA LEU A 395 -13.08 1.70 25.53
C LEU A 395 -13.65 0.50 24.78
N ALA A 396 -12.95 -0.63 24.83
CA ALA A 396 -13.35 -1.85 24.14
C ALA A 396 -12.81 -3.10 24.84
N GLU A 397 -13.48 -4.23 24.60
CA GLU A 397 -13.09 -5.53 25.13
C GLU A 397 -13.47 -6.64 24.15
N VAL A 398 -12.62 -7.64 24.00
CA VAL A 398 -12.89 -8.85 23.22
C VAL A 398 -12.27 -10.08 23.90
N ASP A 399 -13.05 -11.18 23.96
CA ASP A 399 -12.57 -12.48 24.38
C ASP A 399 -12.17 -13.32 23.17
N PHE A 400 -11.07 -14.09 23.30
CA PHE A 400 -10.63 -15.05 22.30
C PHE A 400 -10.06 -16.30 22.95
N VAL A 401 -9.97 -17.39 22.18
CA VAL A 401 -9.45 -18.68 22.66
C VAL A 401 -8.28 -19.09 21.76
N VAL A 402 -7.12 -19.27 22.36
CA VAL A 402 -5.97 -19.92 21.71
C VAL A 402 -6.19 -21.42 21.76
N VAL A 403 -6.37 -22.04 20.59
CA VAL A 403 -6.67 -23.47 20.47
C VAL A 403 -5.39 -24.22 20.07
N PRO A 404 -4.99 -25.28 20.83
CA PRO A 404 -3.88 -26.14 20.47
C PRO A 404 -4.12 -26.84 19.13
N ARG A 405 -3.06 -27.09 18.39
CA ARG A 405 -3.12 -27.71 17.04
C ARG A 405 -3.72 -29.10 17.00
N ASP A 406 -3.48 -29.88 18.03
CA ASP A 406 -3.86 -31.30 18.19
C ASP A 406 -5.21 -31.49 18.90
N GLN A 407 -5.76 -30.42 19.42
CA GLN A 407 -7.01 -30.46 20.14
C GLN A 407 -8.07 -29.65 19.40
N GLY A 408 -9.16 -30.27 19.06
CA GLY A 408 -10.33 -29.57 18.54
C GLY A 408 -10.84 -28.52 19.54
N ARG A 409 -12.00 -27.90 19.27
CA ARG A 409 -12.61 -26.91 20.17
C ARG A 409 -12.69 -27.42 21.60
N VAL A 410 -11.97 -26.77 22.50
CA VAL A 410 -12.01 -27.09 23.95
C VAL A 410 -13.13 -26.29 24.60
N ALA A 411 -14.33 -26.87 24.70
CA ALA A 411 -15.50 -26.20 25.25
C ALA A 411 -15.27 -25.67 26.70
N SER A 412 -14.48 -26.39 27.50
CA SER A 412 -14.15 -26.02 28.89
C SER A 412 -13.32 -24.72 28.96
N ALA A 413 -12.47 -24.44 27.99
CA ALA A 413 -11.68 -23.22 27.98
C ALA A 413 -12.52 -21.95 27.78
N ARG A 414 -13.69 -22.10 27.15
CA ARG A 414 -14.62 -20.97 26.90
C ARG A 414 -15.33 -20.50 28.15
N ALA A 415 -15.56 -21.39 29.11
CA ALA A 415 -16.22 -21.10 30.37
C ALA A 415 -15.28 -20.49 31.43
N ALA A 416 -13.95 -20.58 31.23
CA ALA A 416 -12.99 -20.06 32.19
C ALA A 416 -13.12 -18.54 32.35
N GLU A 417 -13.10 -18.11 33.61
CA GLU A 417 -12.94 -16.70 33.93
C GLU A 417 -11.50 -16.27 33.71
N VAL A 418 -11.32 -15.09 33.10
CA VAL A 418 -10.01 -14.52 32.86
C VAL A 418 -9.87 -13.20 33.62
N PRO A 419 -8.67 -12.86 34.09
CA PRO A 419 -8.43 -11.58 34.72
C PRO A 419 -8.77 -10.43 33.79
N SER A 420 -9.36 -9.37 34.32
CA SER A 420 -9.65 -8.13 33.60
C SER A 420 -9.35 -6.94 34.49
N LEU A 421 -9.15 -5.78 33.90
CA LEU A 421 -9.08 -4.54 34.65
C LEU A 421 -10.45 -4.24 35.22
N LYS A 422 -10.54 -4.18 36.55
CA LYS A 422 -11.75 -3.81 37.26
C LYS A 422 -11.85 -2.29 37.38
N ASN A 423 -13.09 -1.74 37.32
CA ASN A 423 -13.41 -0.32 37.54
C ASN A 423 -12.97 0.67 36.49
N ALA A 424 -12.76 0.25 35.26
CA ALA A 424 -12.59 1.21 34.14
C ALA A 424 -13.94 1.87 33.82
N LYS A 425 -14.11 3.14 34.20
CA LYS A 425 -15.33 3.92 33.93
C LYS A 425 -15.39 4.28 32.44
N ALA A 426 -16.60 4.44 31.90
CA ALA A 426 -16.77 5.05 30.57
C ALA A 426 -16.16 6.47 30.55
N LEU A 427 -15.60 6.86 29.41
CA LEU A 427 -15.04 8.20 29.22
C LEU A 427 -16.10 9.10 28.56
N PRO A 428 -16.69 10.07 29.28
CA PRO A 428 -17.73 10.94 28.72
C PRO A 428 -17.23 11.73 27.50
N GLY A 429 -18.09 11.88 26.50
CA GLY A 429 -17.78 12.65 25.29
C GLY A 429 -16.92 11.92 24.25
N VAL A 430 -16.39 10.75 24.60
CA VAL A 430 -15.63 9.91 23.69
C VAL A 430 -16.53 8.80 23.11
N ARG A 431 -16.44 8.58 21.81
CA ARG A 431 -17.11 7.46 21.13
C ARG A 431 -16.07 6.53 20.56
N SER A 432 -16.30 5.22 20.71
CA SER A 432 -15.39 4.19 20.19
C SER A 432 -16.15 2.97 19.74
N TRP A 433 -15.54 2.22 18.84
CA TRP A 433 -16.04 0.94 18.36
C TRP A 433 -14.88 0.01 18.06
N LEU A 434 -15.05 -1.27 18.40
CA LEU A 434 -14.12 -2.34 18.02
C LEU A 434 -14.68 -3.07 16.81
N ASP A 435 -13.87 -3.21 15.75
CA ASP A 435 -14.28 -3.88 14.51
C ASP A 435 -14.40 -5.40 14.69
N MET A 436 -13.70 -5.96 15.65
CA MET A 436 -13.81 -7.37 16.01
C MET A 436 -15.21 -7.71 16.50
N PRO A 437 -15.79 -8.84 16.06
CA PRO A 437 -17.04 -9.33 16.64
C PRO A 437 -16.91 -9.48 18.15
N LYS A 438 -17.94 -9.07 18.89
CA LYS A 438 -18.00 -9.29 20.35
C LYS A 438 -18.03 -10.77 20.75
N GLN A 439 -18.26 -11.64 19.75
CA GLN A 439 -18.27 -13.08 19.95
C GLN A 439 -16.86 -13.61 20.09
N LEU A 440 -16.72 -14.60 20.94
CA LEU A 440 -15.49 -15.32 21.20
C LEU A 440 -14.90 -15.89 19.90
N GLN A 441 -13.67 -15.49 19.57
CA GLN A 441 -12.93 -15.99 18.42
C GLN A 441 -12.03 -17.15 18.85
N ASP A 442 -12.11 -18.27 18.15
CA ASP A 442 -11.10 -19.32 18.25
C ASP A 442 -9.96 -18.99 17.28
N VAL A 443 -8.74 -18.97 17.76
CA VAL A 443 -7.55 -18.71 16.96
C VAL A 443 -6.59 -19.90 17.00
N TYR A 444 -6.05 -20.27 15.82
CA TYR A 444 -5.21 -21.45 15.64
C TYR A 444 -3.89 -21.00 14.99
N TYR A 445 -2.82 -21.00 15.77
CA TYR A 445 -1.52 -20.59 15.22
C TYR A 445 -0.89 -21.71 14.39
N ASN A 446 -0.62 -21.40 13.14
CA ASN A 446 0.15 -22.23 12.22
C ASN A 446 1.43 -21.50 11.79
N PRO A 447 2.63 -21.92 12.23
CA PRO A 447 3.89 -21.30 11.82
C PRO A 447 4.07 -21.28 10.30
N LEU A 448 3.55 -22.28 9.59
CA LEU A 448 3.63 -22.35 8.13
C LEU A 448 2.75 -21.27 7.46
N ALA A 449 1.62 -20.86 8.09
CA ALA A 449 0.84 -19.73 7.60
C ALA A 449 1.61 -18.40 7.75
N ARG A 450 2.35 -18.22 8.85
CA ARG A 450 3.26 -17.08 9.03
C ARG A 450 4.35 -17.08 7.96
N ASP A 451 4.95 -18.22 7.69
CA ASP A 451 5.97 -18.35 6.66
C ASP A 451 5.43 -18.09 5.26
N TRP A 452 4.20 -18.53 4.98
CA TRP A 452 3.53 -18.24 3.72
C TRP A 452 3.30 -16.75 3.50
N ASN A 453 2.84 -16.03 4.52
CA ASN A 453 2.66 -14.58 4.46
C ASN A 453 4.00 -13.85 4.25
N LEU A 454 5.06 -14.23 4.98
CA LEU A 454 6.40 -13.67 4.81
C LEU A 454 6.98 -13.96 3.42
N TYR A 455 6.76 -15.16 2.89
CA TYR A 455 7.17 -15.51 1.53
C TYR A 455 6.44 -14.65 0.50
N ARG A 456 5.13 -14.46 0.63
CA ARG A 456 4.34 -13.60 -0.27
C ARG A 456 4.86 -12.16 -0.25
N GLU A 457 5.17 -11.62 0.91
CA GLU A 457 5.83 -10.30 1.03
C GLU A 457 7.19 -10.27 0.32
N SER A 458 7.98 -11.34 0.46
CA SER A 458 9.28 -11.44 -0.22
C SER A 458 9.14 -11.50 -1.75
N GLN A 459 8.07 -12.08 -2.28
CA GLN A 459 7.78 -12.04 -3.72
C GLN A 459 7.52 -10.62 -4.22
N VAL A 460 6.68 -9.86 -3.51
CA VAL A 460 6.41 -8.45 -3.87
C VAL A 460 7.69 -7.63 -3.85
N HIS A 461 8.50 -7.78 -2.79
CA HIS A 461 9.78 -7.10 -2.67
C HIS A 461 10.76 -7.50 -3.79
N ALA A 462 10.88 -8.79 -4.09
CA ALA A 462 11.75 -9.30 -5.14
C ALA A 462 11.35 -8.77 -6.52
N PHE A 463 10.05 -8.75 -6.83
CA PHE A 463 9.57 -8.25 -8.12
C PHE A 463 9.84 -6.74 -8.29
N LEU A 464 9.57 -5.93 -7.27
CA LEU A 464 9.91 -4.50 -7.31
C LEU A 464 11.43 -4.30 -7.44
N GLY A 465 12.22 -5.12 -6.75
CA GLY A 465 13.69 -5.12 -6.86
C GLY A 465 14.17 -5.43 -8.27
N GLU A 466 13.61 -6.44 -8.91
CA GLU A 466 13.93 -6.79 -10.30
C GLU A 466 13.53 -5.68 -11.27
N PHE A 467 12.34 -5.11 -11.11
CA PHE A 467 11.90 -3.96 -11.92
C PHE A 467 12.82 -2.76 -11.76
N HIS A 468 13.26 -2.47 -10.55
CA HIS A 468 14.24 -1.43 -10.26
C HIS A 468 15.59 -1.72 -10.98
N GLN A 469 16.05 -2.97 -10.97
CA GLN A 469 17.26 -3.37 -11.72
C GLN A 469 17.08 -3.20 -13.23
N TRP A 470 15.91 -3.52 -13.79
CA TRP A 470 15.63 -3.24 -15.21
C TRP A 470 15.76 -1.75 -15.53
N ALA A 471 15.20 -0.89 -14.67
CA ALA A 471 15.29 0.56 -14.83
C ALA A 471 16.73 1.07 -14.79
N LEU A 472 17.56 0.57 -13.86
CA LEU A 472 18.98 0.90 -13.77
C LEU A 472 19.76 0.43 -15.00
N LYS A 473 19.56 -0.83 -15.42
CA LYS A 473 20.21 -1.40 -16.63
C LYS A 473 19.80 -0.65 -17.90
N ALA A 474 18.55 -0.18 -17.97
CA ALA A 474 18.09 0.71 -19.04
C ALA A 474 18.75 2.10 -18.97
N GLY A 475 19.46 2.41 -17.86
CA GLY A 475 20.24 3.63 -17.63
C GLY A 475 19.40 4.81 -17.18
N LEU A 476 18.28 4.55 -16.49
CA LEU A 476 17.57 5.60 -15.76
C LEU A 476 18.34 5.98 -14.50
N PRO A 477 18.36 7.26 -14.09
CA PRO A 477 19.18 7.72 -12.98
C PRO A 477 18.60 7.24 -11.63
N ALA A 478 19.42 6.53 -10.85
CA ALA A 478 19.03 5.91 -9.58
C ALA A 478 18.35 6.89 -8.60
N GLN A 479 18.85 8.12 -8.53
CA GLN A 479 18.32 9.17 -7.63
C GLN A 479 16.89 9.63 -7.99
N LYS A 480 16.37 9.24 -9.16
CA LYS A 480 15.00 9.55 -9.62
C LYS A 480 14.07 8.34 -9.61
N LEU A 481 14.51 7.16 -9.14
CA LEU A 481 13.72 5.93 -9.11
C LEU A 481 13.01 5.79 -7.76
N TYR A 482 11.68 5.81 -7.79
CA TYR A 482 10.81 5.69 -6.63
C TYR A 482 9.91 4.45 -6.76
N SER A 483 9.59 3.83 -5.64
CA SER A 483 8.43 2.91 -5.63
C SER A 483 7.14 3.68 -5.91
N HIS A 484 6.03 2.95 -6.06
CA HIS A 484 4.69 3.50 -6.23
C HIS A 484 3.75 2.62 -5.41
N GLN A 485 3.95 2.60 -4.08
CA GLN A 485 3.47 1.50 -3.26
C GLN A 485 2.32 1.90 -2.34
N ILE A 486 1.32 1.03 -2.29
CA ILE A 486 0.25 1.13 -1.29
C ILE A 486 0.80 0.90 0.12
N VAL A 487 0.21 1.59 1.10
CA VAL A 487 0.51 1.42 2.53
C VAL A 487 -0.72 0.84 3.24
N PRO A 488 -0.90 -0.49 3.25
CA PRO A 488 -2.13 -1.09 3.76
C PRO A 488 -2.39 -0.76 5.23
N ASN A 489 -1.33 -0.64 6.02
CA ASN A 489 -1.41 -0.35 7.46
C ASN A 489 -1.94 1.06 7.78
N VAL A 490 -2.08 1.95 6.79
CA VAL A 490 -2.65 3.28 7.00
C VAL A 490 -4.13 3.24 7.38
N ASN A 491 -4.82 2.17 7.04
CA ASN A 491 -6.23 1.95 7.36
C ASN A 491 -6.39 0.90 8.47
N SER A 492 -7.03 1.27 9.58
CA SER A 492 -7.18 0.36 10.72
C SER A 492 -8.08 -0.84 10.44
N SER A 493 -9.00 -0.72 9.48
CA SER A 493 -9.94 -1.79 9.13
C SER A 493 -9.44 -2.74 8.03
N TRP A 494 -8.34 -2.43 7.35
CA TRP A 494 -7.82 -3.30 6.30
C TRP A 494 -7.05 -4.49 6.90
N ASN A 495 -6.93 -5.54 6.09
CA ASN A 495 -6.12 -6.71 6.43
C ASN A 495 -4.82 -6.69 5.61
N PRO A 496 -3.68 -6.24 6.19
CA PRO A 496 -2.42 -6.08 5.45
C PRO A 496 -1.87 -7.38 4.85
N GLN A 497 -2.18 -8.55 5.43
CA GLN A 497 -1.70 -9.83 4.91
C GLN A 497 -2.28 -10.17 3.52
N LEU A 498 -3.46 -9.61 3.17
CA LEU A 498 -4.02 -9.78 1.83
C LEU A 498 -3.10 -9.18 0.77
N PHE A 499 -2.56 -8.01 1.04
CA PHE A 499 -1.69 -7.26 0.12
C PHE A 499 -0.27 -7.82 0.07
N ALA A 500 0.27 -8.23 1.20
CA ALA A 500 1.65 -8.70 1.35
C ALA A 500 2.71 -7.67 0.86
N ALA A 501 2.49 -6.37 1.13
CA ALA A 501 3.35 -5.29 0.65
C ALA A 501 4.39 -4.79 1.69
N GLY A 502 4.36 -5.31 2.92
CA GLY A 502 5.10 -4.77 4.07
C GLY A 502 6.60 -4.62 3.85
N GLN A 503 7.25 -5.61 3.22
CA GLN A 503 8.70 -5.59 3.00
C GLN A 503 9.16 -4.53 1.99
N THR A 504 8.28 -4.00 1.13
CA THR A 504 8.64 -2.94 0.17
C THR A 504 8.71 -1.55 0.79
N LEU A 505 8.17 -1.38 2.00
CA LEU A 505 7.97 -0.09 2.68
C LEU A 505 9.12 0.24 3.66
N GLN A 506 10.34 -0.15 3.34
CA GLN A 506 11.52 0.04 4.16
C GLN A 506 12.45 1.10 3.55
N GLY A 507 12.92 2.07 4.36
CA GLY A 507 13.84 3.10 3.90
C GLY A 507 15.23 2.57 3.50
N SER A 508 15.55 1.32 3.85
CA SER A 508 16.77 0.62 3.42
C SER A 508 16.66 -0.02 2.03
N ALA A 509 15.51 0.05 1.38
CA ALA A 509 15.33 -0.46 0.02
C ALA A 509 16.25 0.26 -0.97
N PRO A 510 16.65 -0.39 -2.09
CA PRO A 510 17.54 0.22 -3.08
C PRO A 510 16.87 1.33 -3.93
N TRP A 511 15.56 1.49 -3.84
CA TRP A 511 14.78 2.56 -4.46
C TRP A 511 14.38 3.62 -3.42
N LYS A 512 14.04 4.82 -3.86
CA LYS A 512 13.38 5.81 -3.03
C LYS A 512 11.92 5.43 -2.77
N GLN A 513 11.42 5.73 -1.58
CA GLN A 513 10.04 5.40 -1.25
C GLN A 513 9.06 6.33 -1.96
N GLY A 514 8.09 5.74 -2.66
CA GLY A 514 6.88 6.39 -3.16
C GLY A 514 5.68 5.75 -2.46
N LEU A 515 4.96 6.54 -1.66
CA LEU A 515 3.92 6.07 -0.75
C LEU A 515 2.56 6.61 -1.21
N ASN A 516 1.65 5.73 -1.62
CA ASN A 516 0.30 6.13 -1.98
C ASN A 516 -0.53 6.41 -0.73
N MET A 517 -1.17 7.58 -0.68
CA MET A 517 -1.85 8.10 0.49
C MET A 517 -3.26 8.56 0.16
N TYR A 518 -4.24 7.79 0.60
CA TYR A 518 -5.65 8.08 0.44
C TYR A 518 -6.37 8.26 1.77
N GLY A 519 -7.33 9.17 1.81
CA GLY A 519 -8.19 9.39 2.97
C GLY A 519 -7.45 9.95 4.17
N GLY A 520 -7.73 9.40 5.34
CA GLY A 520 -7.08 9.79 6.58
C GLY A 520 -5.64 9.30 6.70
N ALA A 521 -5.03 9.60 7.82
CA ALA A 521 -3.63 9.29 8.15
C ALA A 521 -2.57 9.98 7.27
N THR A 522 -2.94 10.62 6.16
CA THR A 522 -2.00 11.32 5.27
C THR A 522 -1.19 12.43 5.97
N ASN A 523 -1.71 12.99 7.05
CA ASN A 523 -1.07 14.03 7.86
C ASN A 523 -1.15 13.73 9.36
N SER A 524 -1.34 12.47 9.75
CA SER A 524 -1.49 12.08 11.14
C SER A 524 -0.14 11.81 11.83
N PRO A 525 -0.07 11.85 13.17
CA PRO A 525 1.09 11.41 13.93
C PRO A 525 1.49 9.97 13.61
N TRP A 526 0.51 9.08 13.38
CA TRP A 526 0.77 7.70 13.00
C TRP A 526 1.69 7.58 11.77
N LEU A 527 1.45 8.39 10.73
CA LEU A 527 2.28 8.38 9.53
C LEU A 527 3.74 8.79 9.86
N ARG A 528 3.92 9.78 10.72
CA ARG A 528 5.27 10.22 11.15
C ARG A 528 6.02 9.10 11.87
N ASP A 529 5.34 8.44 12.78
CA ASP A 529 5.89 7.30 13.52
C ASP A 529 6.18 6.12 12.58
N PHE A 530 5.30 5.85 11.62
CA PHE A 530 5.50 4.83 10.60
C PHE A 530 6.76 5.13 9.77
N MET A 531 6.91 6.35 9.27
CA MET A 531 8.07 6.77 8.49
C MET A 531 9.35 6.70 9.31
N ALA A 532 9.33 7.15 10.56
CA ALA A 532 10.49 7.09 11.46
C ALA A 532 10.93 5.65 11.73
N ARG A 533 10.00 4.75 12.08
CA ARG A 533 10.30 3.33 12.29
C ARG A 533 10.88 2.66 11.05
N ASN A 534 10.40 3.01 9.88
CA ASN A 534 10.88 2.47 8.61
C ASN A 534 12.05 3.26 8.02
N LYS A 535 12.60 4.27 8.73
CA LYS A 535 13.74 5.10 8.32
C LYS A 535 13.53 5.81 6.98
N ILE A 536 12.31 6.26 6.71
CA ILE A 536 11.94 6.98 5.49
C ILE A 536 12.10 8.48 5.76
N THR A 537 13.09 9.10 5.14
CA THR A 537 13.42 10.53 5.32
C THR A 537 13.19 11.36 4.07
N GLU A 538 13.36 10.75 2.89
CA GLU A 538 13.09 11.34 1.57
C GLU A 538 12.15 10.43 0.80
N TYR A 539 11.07 10.99 0.26
CA TYR A 539 10.05 10.20 -0.42
C TYR A 539 9.27 11.00 -1.46
N GLY A 540 8.46 10.32 -2.24
CA GLY A 540 7.40 10.88 -3.07
C GLY A 540 6.04 10.38 -2.62
N VAL A 541 4.98 11.05 -3.06
CA VAL A 541 3.59 10.58 -2.88
C VAL A 541 2.97 10.43 -4.27
N PRO A 542 3.15 9.27 -4.93
CA PRO A 542 2.72 9.04 -6.31
C PRO A 542 1.22 9.12 -6.53
N GLU A 543 0.43 8.81 -5.49
CA GLU A 543 -1.01 9.01 -5.48
C GLU A 543 -1.43 9.60 -4.15
N PHE A 544 -2.12 10.73 -4.22
CA PHE A 544 -2.48 11.51 -3.06
C PHE A 544 -3.90 12.05 -3.16
N ASN A 545 -4.75 11.63 -2.23
CA ASN A 545 -6.06 12.25 -2.02
C ASN A 545 -6.47 12.16 -0.55
N PRO A 546 -6.29 13.24 0.24
CA PRO A 546 -6.56 13.22 1.68
C PRO A 546 -8.04 13.13 2.04
N GLN A 547 -8.96 13.41 1.10
CA GLN A 547 -10.41 13.27 1.27
C GLN A 547 -10.91 13.89 2.59
N GLN A 548 -10.54 15.15 2.85
CA GLN A 548 -10.87 15.87 4.08
C GLN A 548 -11.72 17.10 3.75
N TRP A 549 -13.04 17.01 3.86
CA TRP A 549 -13.95 18.08 3.43
C TRP A 549 -14.73 18.76 4.55
N LYS A 550 -14.73 18.21 5.76
CA LYS A 550 -15.52 18.76 6.87
C LYS A 550 -14.84 19.93 7.60
N LEU A 551 -13.52 20.08 7.42
CA LEU A 551 -12.76 21.21 7.98
C LEU A 551 -12.04 21.97 6.87
N GLN A 552 -12.25 23.28 6.81
CA GLN A 552 -11.56 24.13 5.85
C GLN A 552 -10.05 24.14 6.08
N GLY A 553 -9.27 24.20 5.00
CA GLY A 553 -7.80 24.29 5.05
C GLY A 553 -7.05 22.99 5.29
N THR A 554 -7.75 21.87 5.56
CA THR A 554 -7.10 20.60 5.88
C THR A 554 -6.34 20.00 4.70
N HIS A 555 -6.80 20.17 3.46
CA HIS A 555 -6.09 19.72 2.26
C HIS A 555 -4.75 20.46 2.08
N LEU A 556 -4.73 21.76 2.28
CA LEU A 556 -3.52 22.58 2.23
C LEU A 556 -2.54 22.18 3.35
N ALA A 557 -3.05 22.02 4.57
CA ALA A 557 -2.26 21.56 5.71
C ALA A 557 -1.64 20.17 5.48
N ALA A 558 -2.36 19.25 4.86
CA ALA A 558 -1.85 17.93 4.51
C ALA A 558 -0.67 18.01 3.51
N MET A 559 -0.80 18.81 2.44
CA MET A 559 0.28 18.99 1.46
C MET A 559 1.53 19.64 2.09
N ARG A 560 1.35 20.71 2.92
CA ARG A 560 2.46 21.34 3.66
C ARG A 560 3.16 20.35 4.56
N SER A 561 2.40 19.57 5.31
CA SER A 561 2.90 18.53 6.20
C SER A 561 3.77 17.48 5.49
N HIS A 562 3.44 17.10 4.25
CA HIS A 562 4.30 16.23 3.45
C HIS A 562 5.58 16.91 2.99
N TYR A 563 5.50 18.16 2.55
CA TYR A 563 6.70 18.93 2.22
C TYR A 563 7.64 19.03 3.41
N ASP A 564 7.15 19.44 4.57
CA ASP A 564 7.94 19.55 5.79
C ASP A 564 8.60 18.22 6.21
N ALA A 565 7.94 17.10 5.91
CA ALA A 565 8.44 15.76 6.22
C ALA A 565 9.42 15.15 5.20
N GLY A 566 9.77 15.87 4.13
CA GLY A 566 10.74 15.38 3.16
C GLY A 566 10.20 14.93 1.80
N ALA A 567 8.92 15.15 1.51
CA ALA A 567 8.38 14.82 0.19
C ALA A 567 9.00 15.67 -0.92
N HIS A 568 9.42 15.03 -2.01
CA HIS A 568 9.93 15.69 -3.21
C HIS A 568 8.84 16.03 -4.22
N PHE A 569 7.83 15.17 -4.31
CA PHE A 569 6.64 15.41 -5.11
C PHE A 569 5.40 14.82 -4.44
N ILE A 570 4.26 15.37 -4.80
CA ILE A 570 2.94 14.89 -4.42
C ILE A 570 2.10 14.85 -5.70
N SER A 571 1.50 13.69 -6.01
CA SER A 571 0.66 13.50 -7.18
C SER A 571 -0.82 13.46 -6.78
N PRO A 572 -1.53 14.60 -6.77
CA PRO A 572 -2.97 14.61 -6.52
C PRO A 572 -3.71 13.63 -7.44
N TYR A 573 -4.51 12.78 -6.89
CA TYR A 573 -5.27 11.78 -7.62
C TYR A 573 -6.75 12.16 -7.61
N TYR A 574 -7.36 12.44 -8.76
CA TYR A 574 -6.80 12.61 -10.09
C TYR A 574 -7.51 13.76 -10.83
N PHE A 575 -6.97 14.19 -11.96
CA PHE A 575 -7.65 15.10 -12.89
C PHE A 575 -7.97 14.35 -14.17
N SER A 576 -9.17 14.57 -14.71
CA SER A 576 -9.54 14.05 -16.02
C SER A 576 -9.68 15.19 -17.04
N ILE A 577 -9.04 15.03 -18.20
CA ILE A 577 -9.26 15.86 -19.37
C ILE A 577 -10.00 15.08 -20.47
N VAL A 578 -10.54 13.92 -20.10
CA VAL A 578 -11.44 13.13 -20.95
C VAL A 578 -12.75 13.90 -21.12
N HIS A 579 -13.23 13.99 -22.36
CA HIS A 579 -14.53 14.61 -22.65
C HIS A 579 -15.66 13.68 -22.19
N ASP A 580 -16.73 14.23 -21.60
CA ASP A 580 -17.82 13.46 -20.98
C ASP A 580 -18.42 12.39 -21.89
N ARG A 581 -18.51 12.63 -23.21
CA ARG A 581 -19.02 11.64 -24.16
C ARG A 581 -18.19 10.37 -24.29
N PHE A 582 -16.93 10.39 -23.82
CA PHE A 582 -16.03 9.25 -23.79
C PHE A 582 -15.94 8.59 -22.41
N LYS A 583 -16.46 9.27 -21.39
CA LYS A 583 -16.54 8.69 -20.05
C LYS A 583 -17.59 7.58 -20.06
N GLY A 584 -17.21 6.40 -19.61
CA GLY A 584 -18.12 5.27 -19.48
C GLY A 584 -19.21 5.52 -18.44
N ALA A 585 -20.37 4.88 -18.61
CA ALA A 585 -21.47 4.95 -17.63
C ALA A 585 -21.14 4.18 -16.32
N ALA A 586 -20.13 3.33 -16.33
CA ALA A 586 -19.77 2.42 -15.24
C ALA A 586 -18.65 2.98 -14.35
N GLU A 587 -18.68 4.27 -14.08
CA GLU A 587 -17.71 4.82 -13.17
C GLU A 587 -18.13 4.55 -11.74
N HIS A 588 -17.32 3.75 -11.05
CA HIS A 588 -17.50 3.49 -9.64
C HIS A 588 -16.91 4.60 -8.78
N GLY A 589 -16.74 4.32 -7.49
CA GLY A 589 -16.34 5.29 -6.47
C GLY A 589 -15.13 6.17 -6.77
N VAL A 590 -14.30 5.85 -7.77
CA VAL A 590 -13.15 6.67 -8.22
C VAL A 590 -13.59 8.04 -8.73
N ASN A 591 -14.75 8.18 -9.35
CA ASN A 591 -15.27 9.48 -9.79
C ASN A 591 -15.45 10.49 -8.67
N ARG A 592 -15.66 10.00 -7.46
CA ARG A 592 -15.71 10.86 -6.27
C ARG A 592 -14.40 11.60 -6.07
N MET A 593 -13.28 11.06 -6.53
CA MET A 593 -11.94 11.62 -6.38
C MET A 593 -11.52 12.52 -7.55
N GLU A 594 -12.31 12.62 -8.63
CA GLU A 594 -12.00 13.53 -9.73
C GLU A 594 -11.96 14.98 -9.23
N LEU A 595 -10.79 15.60 -9.33
CA LEU A 595 -10.54 16.94 -8.83
C LEU A 595 -11.08 17.99 -9.78
N ARG A 596 -12.20 18.61 -9.41
CA ARG A 596 -12.87 19.66 -10.18
C ARG A 596 -13.44 20.72 -9.22
N PRO A 597 -13.55 21.98 -9.67
CA PRO A 597 -14.09 23.06 -8.81
C PRO A 597 -15.57 22.87 -8.44
N ASP A 598 -16.29 22.04 -9.17
CA ASP A 598 -17.71 21.76 -9.02
C ASP A 598 -18.00 20.33 -8.51
N ASN A 599 -16.99 19.58 -8.08
CA ASN A 599 -17.16 18.25 -7.49
C ASN A 599 -16.97 18.29 -5.96
N PRO A 600 -18.06 18.40 -5.15
CA PRO A 600 -17.92 18.43 -3.69
C PRO A 600 -17.71 17.04 -3.06
N LYS A 601 -17.80 15.95 -3.86
CA LYS A 601 -17.69 14.60 -3.33
C LYS A 601 -16.30 14.38 -2.74
N ASP A 602 -16.28 13.89 -1.51
CA ASP A 602 -15.05 13.61 -0.74
C ASP A 602 -14.06 14.79 -0.66
N GLY A 603 -14.56 16.04 -0.86
CA GLY A 603 -13.78 17.26 -0.79
C GLY A 603 -12.91 17.52 -2.01
N SER A 604 -13.23 16.93 -3.18
CA SER A 604 -12.46 17.12 -4.41
C SER A 604 -12.37 18.58 -4.84
N ASP A 605 -13.46 19.37 -4.71
CA ASP A 605 -13.46 20.82 -4.98
C ASP A 605 -12.57 21.59 -4.01
N SER A 606 -12.57 21.22 -2.73
CA SER A 606 -11.73 21.84 -1.70
C SER A 606 -10.26 21.51 -1.94
N PHE A 607 -9.95 20.29 -2.35
CA PHE A 607 -8.59 19.91 -2.70
C PHE A 607 -8.11 20.62 -3.97
N TYR A 608 -8.96 20.72 -5.00
CA TYR A 608 -8.67 21.51 -6.19
C TYR A 608 -8.27 22.96 -5.85
N LYS A 609 -9.05 23.63 -4.99
CA LYS A 609 -8.78 25.00 -4.53
C LYS A 609 -7.49 25.09 -3.72
N ALA A 610 -7.21 24.09 -2.86
CA ALA A 610 -6.00 24.04 -2.06
C ALA A 610 -4.73 23.90 -2.90
N ILE A 611 -4.77 23.15 -4.02
CA ILE A 611 -3.65 23.07 -4.97
C ILE A 611 -3.33 24.46 -5.55
N ILE A 612 -4.35 25.18 -6.02
CA ILE A 612 -4.16 26.55 -6.57
C ILE A 612 -3.62 27.51 -5.51
N GLU A 613 -4.12 27.42 -4.29
CA GLU A 613 -3.66 28.27 -3.19
C GLU A 613 -2.18 27.98 -2.85
N TYR A 614 -1.81 26.70 -2.81
CA TYR A 614 -0.44 26.32 -2.47
C TYR A 614 0.56 26.67 -3.57
N ALA A 615 0.17 26.61 -4.83
CA ALA A 615 1.01 26.98 -5.97
C ALA A 615 1.31 28.48 -6.08
N LYS A 616 0.68 29.34 -5.26
CA LYS A 616 0.99 30.77 -5.21
C LYS A 616 2.23 31.09 -4.34
N ASN A 617 2.72 30.12 -3.57
CA ASN A 617 3.91 30.25 -2.72
C ASN A 617 5.17 29.77 -3.47
#